data_012b0ede2767e60ed9abfff6fc6c7ceb
#
_entry.id   012b0ede2767e60ed9abfff6fc6c7ceb
#
_cell.length_a   1.000
_cell.length_b   1.000
_cell.length_c   1.000
_cell.angle_alpha   90.00
_cell.angle_beta   90.00
_cell.angle_gamma   90.00
#
_symmetry.space_group_name_H-M   'P 1'
#
loop_
_entity.id
_entity.type
_entity.pdbx_description
1 polymer ?
#
loop_
_entity_poly.entity_id
_entity_poly.type
_entity_poly.pdbx_seq_one_letter_code
_entity_poly.pdbx_strand_id
1 'polypeptide(L)'
;FESYACNYTRTTGIWQTVWMEAVHPEGLQSVQLLTDIDQQQLVVRPRFYKELGGKLQVTVKDNGKIVASQTITASSLSSAILPIKKMKTWSPENPFLYDLEYKVIDKNGKVVDEVRSYTGMRKVHIEGNKIYLNNKPYYQRLVLDQGFYPDGIWTAPSDEALKHDIELSMAAGFN
;
A
#
# COMPACT_ATOMS: atom_id res chain seq x y z
N PHE A 1 -25.54 -26.80 10.93
CA PHE A 1 -24.67 -26.17 11.90
C PHE A 1 -25.05 -24.69 12.04
N GLU A 2 -25.53 -24.29 13.19
CA GLU A 2 -25.89 -22.89 13.43
C GLU A 2 -24.64 -22.09 13.83
N SER A 3 -24.56 -20.85 13.33
CA SER A 3 -23.51 -19.90 13.73
C SER A 3 -23.77 -19.41 15.14
N TYR A 4 -22.80 -19.56 16.03
CA TYR A 4 -22.92 -19.16 17.44
C TYR A 4 -21.59 -18.63 17.96
N ALA A 5 -21.60 -17.46 18.57
CA ALA A 5 -20.41 -16.76 19.11
C ALA A 5 -19.28 -16.68 18.04
N CYS A 6 -18.09 -17.26 18.31
CA CYS A 6 -16.97 -17.32 17.38
C CYS A 6 -17.00 -18.51 16.40
N ASN A 7 -18.07 -19.31 16.40
CA ASN A 7 -18.25 -20.44 15.49
C ASN A 7 -19.06 -19.95 14.27
N TYR A 8 -18.35 -19.51 13.26
CA TYR A 8 -18.97 -19.03 12.02
C TYR A 8 -19.54 -20.16 11.16
N THR A 9 -20.46 -19.83 10.29
CA THR A 9 -20.97 -20.74 9.27
C THR A 9 -19.81 -21.30 8.44
N ARG A 10 -19.82 -22.62 8.24
CA ARG A 10 -18.80 -23.27 7.43
C ARG A 10 -18.96 -22.89 5.97
N THR A 11 -17.85 -22.57 5.32
CA THR A 11 -17.77 -22.29 3.89
C THR A 11 -16.76 -23.20 3.23
N THR A 12 -16.97 -23.51 1.95
CA THR A 12 -16.04 -24.28 1.13
C THR A 12 -15.87 -23.56 -0.20
N GLY A 13 -14.61 -23.35 -0.60
CA GLY A 13 -14.30 -22.71 -1.87
C GLY A 13 -13.36 -21.52 -1.71
N ILE A 14 -13.09 -20.83 -2.82
CA ILE A 14 -12.29 -19.62 -2.89
C ILE A 14 -13.24 -18.43 -2.74
N TRP A 15 -13.10 -17.69 -1.67
CA TRP A 15 -14.01 -16.60 -1.30
C TRP A 15 -13.55 -15.21 -1.80
N GLN A 16 -12.33 -15.10 -2.34
CA GLN A 16 -11.79 -13.88 -2.93
C GLN A 16 -11.57 -14.03 -4.43
N THR A 17 -11.38 -12.92 -5.10
CA THR A 17 -11.13 -12.86 -6.53
C THR A 17 -9.90 -13.69 -6.93
N VAL A 18 -10.04 -14.47 -7.99
CA VAL A 18 -8.95 -15.15 -8.68
C VAL A 18 -8.68 -14.42 -9.99
N TRP A 19 -7.42 -14.08 -10.25
CA TRP A 19 -7.03 -13.41 -11.49
C TRP A 19 -5.78 -14.03 -12.09
N MET A 20 -5.51 -13.69 -13.33
CA MET A 20 -4.32 -14.09 -14.06
C MET A 20 -3.68 -12.84 -14.68
N GLU A 21 -2.36 -12.73 -14.58
CA GLU A 21 -1.59 -11.63 -15.14
C GLU A 21 -0.58 -12.15 -16.16
N ALA A 22 -0.43 -11.42 -17.28
CA ALA A 22 0.70 -11.60 -18.17
C ALA A 22 1.84 -10.69 -17.73
N VAL A 23 2.98 -11.27 -17.39
CA VAL A 23 4.15 -10.52 -16.90
C VAL A 23 5.32 -10.61 -17.86
N HIS A 24 6.07 -9.51 -18.01
CA HIS A 24 7.33 -9.56 -18.74
C HIS A 24 8.40 -10.28 -17.91
N PRO A 25 9.28 -11.11 -18.49
CA PRO A 25 10.32 -11.79 -17.72
C PRO A 25 11.23 -10.86 -16.90
N GLU A 26 11.50 -9.65 -17.40
CA GLU A 26 12.25 -8.60 -16.69
C GLU A 26 11.35 -7.65 -15.90
N GLY A 27 10.03 -7.93 -15.83
CA GLY A 27 9.05 -7.07 -15.16
C GLY A 27 9.25 -6.97 -13.65
N LEU A 28 8.60 -5.98 -13.08
CA LEU A 28 8.59 -5.72 -11.65
C LEU A 28 7.71 -6.75 -10.94
N GLN A 29 8.30 -7.56 -10.06
CA GLN A 29 7.58 -8.57 -9.29
C GLN A 29 6.89 -7.97 -8.06
N SER A 30 7.61 -7.14 -7.32
CA SER A 30 7.10 -6.47 -6.13
C SER A 30 7.97 -5.28 -5.74
N VAL A 31 7.45 -4.43 -4.86
CA VAL A 31 8.19 -3.33 -4.25
C VAL A 31 7.94 -3.31 -2.75
N GLN A 32 8.99 -3.08 -1.97
CA GLN A 32 8.89 -2.69 -0.58
C GLN A 32 9.04 -1.17 -0.50
N LEU A 33 8.07 -0.51 0.13
CA LEU A 33 8.08 0.92 0.37
C LEU A 33 8.42 1.18 1.84
N LEU A 34 9.43 2.01 2.08
CA LEU A 34 9.81 2.47 3.42
C LEU A 34 9.64 3.99 3.46
N THR A 35 8.66 4.43 4.23
CA THR A 35 8.36 5.85 4.41
C THR A 35 9.17 6.41 5.56
N ASP A 36 10.09 7.30 5.26
CA ASP A 36 10.94 7.97 6.26
C ASP A 36 10.53 9.45 6.34
N ILE A 37 9.63 9.75 7.26
CA ILE A 37 9.15 11.13 7.44
C ILE A 37 10.17 12.01 8.13
N ASP A 38 11.11 11.43 8.89
CA ASP A 38 12.13 12.18 9.62
C ASP A 38 13.17 12.73 8.64
N GLN A 39 13.55 11.93 7.64
CA GLN A 39 14.46 12.34 6.56
C GLN A 39 13.72 12.93 5.35
N GLN A 40 12.38 12.99 5.39
CA GLN A 40 11.53 13.45 4.29
C GLN A 40 11.83 12.73 2.98
N GLN A 41 11.88 11.39 3.01
CA GLN A 41 12.19 10.57 1.84
C GLN A 41 11.33 9.30 1.79
N LEU A 42 11.14 8.81 0.56
CA LEU A 42 10.60 7.48 0.27
C LEU A 42 11.74 6.59 -0.20
N VAL A 43 11.93 5.44 0.43
CA VAL A 43 12.86 4.41 -0.05
C VAL A 43 12.07 3.30 -0.71
N VAL A 44 12.43 2.98 -1.95
CA VAL A 44 11.81 1.93 -2.77
C VAL A 44 12.82 0.82 -3.00
N ARG A 45 12.47 -0.39 -2.56
CA ARG A 45 13.26 -1.61 -2.78
C ARG A 45 12.51 -2.53 -3.72
N PRO A 46 12.93 -2.63 -4.98
CA PRO A 46 12.26 -3.45 -5.99
C PRO A 46 12.66 -4.93 -5.89
N ARG A 47 11.81 -5.80 -6.45
CA ARG A 47 12.13 -7.17 -6.83
C ARG A 47 11.66 -7.40 -8.26
N PHE A 48 12.41 -8.16 -9.03
CA PHE A 48 12.14 -8.45 -10.43
C PHE A 48 11.95 -9.95 -10.63
N TYR A 49 11.19 -10.34 -11.66
CA TYR A 49 11.11 -11.77 -12.04
C TYR A 49 12.45 -12.28 -12.52
N LYS A 50 13.16 -11.49 -13.35
CA LYS A 50 14.55 -11.74 -13.79
C LYS A 50 15.33 -10.43 -13.87
N GLU A 51 16.61 -10.48 -13.58
CA GLU A 51 17.52 -9.34 -13.62
C GLU A 51 18.48 -9.50 -14.81
N LEU A 52 18.20 -8.82 -15.92
CA LEU A 52 18.96 -8.94 -17.17
C LEU A 52 19.72 -7.65 -17.55
N GLY A 53 19.95 -6.76 -16.57
CA GLY A 53 20.82 -5.58 -16.74
C GLY A 53 20.11 -4.32 -17.22
N GLY A 54 18.83 -4.17 -16.90
CA GLY A 54 18.03 -2.98 -17.21
C GLY A 54 18.11 -1.89 -16.14
N LYS A 55 17.14 -0.96 -16.20
CA LYS A 55 16.96 0.15 -15.25
C LYS A 55 15.54 0.17 -14.73
N LEU A 56 15.36 0.68 -13.52
CA LEU A 56 14.06 1.03 -12.95
C LEU A 56 13.99 2.54 -12.76
N GLN A 57 13.02 3.18 -13.39
CA GLN A 57 12.65 4.56 -13.09
C GLN A 57 11.49 4.55 -12.11
N VAL A 58 11.64 5.26 -11.00
CA VAL A 58 10.60 5.48 -9.98
C VAL A 58 10.24 6.95 -10.00
N THR A 59 8.94 7.26 -10.07
CA THR A 59 8.42 8.63 -10.06
C THR A 59 7.35 8.74 -9.00
N VAL A 60 7.43 9.79 -8.18
CA VAL A 60 6.45 10.14 -7.14
C VAL A 60 5.72 11.40 -7.59
N LYS A 61 4.38 11.37 -7.52
CA LYS A 61 3.54 12.50 -7.91
C LYS A 61 2.61 12.94 -6.78
N ASP A 62 2.39 14.24 -6.70
CA ASP A 62 1.38 14.91 -5.87
C ASP A 62 0.32 15.49 -6.81
N ASN A 63 -0.88 14.88 -6.86
CA ASN A 63 -1.97 15.28 -7.76
C ASN A 63 -1.49 15.46 -9.23
N GLY A 64 -0.78 14.45 -9.75
CA GLY A 64 -0.26 14.45 -11.13
C GLY A 64 1.05 15.20 -11.33
N LYS A 65 1.49 16.04 -10.38
CA LYS A 65 2.75 16.78 -10.46
C LYS A 65 3.90 15.96 -9.91
N ILE A 66 4.97 15.79 -10.68
CA ILE A 66 6.19 15.09 -10.23
C ILE A 66 6.84 15.88 -9.08
N VAL A 67 7.03 15.23 -7.94
CA VAL A 67 7.70 15.79 -6.75
C VAL A 67 9.05 15.14 -6.49
N ALA A 68 9.26 13.90 -6.95
CA ALA A 68 10.55 13.23 -6.93
C ALA A 68 10.62 12.19 -8.06
N SER A 69 11.81 11.95 -8.60
CA SER A 69 12.05 10.87 -9.56
C SER A 69 13.50 10.42 -9.47
N GLN A 70 13.73 9.11 -9.60
CA GLN A 70 15.06 8.52 -9.62
C GLN A 70 15.08 7.31 -10.55
N THR A 71 16.20 7.12 -11.27
CA THR A 71 16.47 5.93 -12.06
C THR A 71 17.63 5.18 -11.43
N ILE A 72 17.43 3.88 -11.19
CA ILE A 72 18.40 2.97 -10.60
C ILE A 72 18.62 1.75 -11.50
N THR A 73 19.63 0.96 -11.23
CA THR A 73 19.79 -0.36 -11.86
C THR A 73 18.61 -1.26 -11.49
N ALA A 74 18.07 -2.00 -12.47
CA ALA A 74 17.01 -3.00 -12.23
C ALA A 74 17.62 -4.24 -11.55
N SER A 75 17.82 -4.15 -10.26
CA SER A 75 18.33 -5.21 -9.38
C SER A 75 17.65 -5.16 -8.03
N SER A 76 17.36 -6.32 -7.47
CA SER A 76 16.78 -6.48 -6.12
C SER A 76 17.74 -6.06 -5.01
N LEU A 77 19.02 -5.83 -5.33
CA LEU A 77 20.02 -5.24 -4.43
C LEU A 77 20.03 -3.72 -4.46
N SER A 78 19.36 -3.10 -5.43
CA SER A 78 19.28 -1.64 -5.57
C SER A 78 18.15 -1.06 -4.73
N SER A 79 18.30 0.20 -4.33
CA SER A 79 17.23 0.97 -3.68
C SER A 79 17.15 2.37 -4.31
N ALA A 80 15.95 2.82 -4.62
CA ALA A 80 15.73 4.23 -4.95
C ALA A 80 15.42 5.01 -3.67
N ILE A 81 16.12 6.14 -3.49
CA ILE A 81 15.91 7.07 -2.38
C ILE A 81 15.38 8.37 -2.96
N LEU A 82 14.13 8.68 -2.68
CA LEU A 82 13.39 9.80 -3.27
C LEU A 82 13.08 10.85 -2.21
N PRO A 83 13.89 11.92 -2.09
CA PRO A 83 13.59 13.04 -1.20
C PRO A 83 12.32 13.77 -1.66
N ILE A 84 11.39 14.01 -0.73
CA ILE A 84 10.12 14.71 -0.99
C ILE A 84 10.09 16.00 -0.19
N LYS A 85 10.42 17.11 -0.85
CA LYS A 85 10.38 18.43 -0.21
C LYS A 85 8.95 18.81 0.14
N LYS A 86 8.73 19.39 1.33
CA LYS A 86 7.41 19.77 1.86
C LYS A 86 6.43 18.60 1.84
N MET A 87 6.93 17.46 2.35
CA MET A 87 6.18 16.21 2.42
C MET A 87 4.83 16.42 3.14
N LYS A 88 3.77 15.91 2.52
CA LYS A 88 2.45 15.77 3.13
C LYS A 88 2.38 14.40 3.79
N THR A 89 2.08 14.35 5.08
CA THR A 89 1.92 13.08 5.79
C THR A 89 0.48 12.59 5.73
N TRP A 90 0.34 11.29 5.68
CA TRP A 90 -0.95 10.62 5.81
C TRP A 90 -1.35 10.55 7.30
N SER A 91 -2.61 10.85 7.59
CA SER A 91 -3.27 10.53 8.87
C SER A 91 -4.75 10.20 8.59
N PRO A 92 -5.50 9.62 9.55
CA PRO A 92 -6.94 9.41 9.38
C PRO A 92 -7.70 10.70 9.05
N GLU A 93 -7.29 11.83 9.61
CA GLU A 93 -7.90 13.14 9.36
C GLU A 93 -7.49 13.74 8.01
N ASN A 94 -6.36 13.31 7.47
CA ASN A 94 -5.84 13.74 6.17
C ASN A 94 -5.21 12.55 5.44
N PRO A 95 -6.02 11.66 4.83
CA PRO A 95 -5.55 10.43 4.20
C PRO A 95 -4.88 10.68 2.84
N PHE A 96 -3.89 11.56 2.82
CA PHE A 96 -3.19 11.96 1.61
C PHE A 96 -2.32 10.85 1.06
N LEU A 97 -2.46 10.56 -0.23
CA LEU A 97 -1.67 9.57 -0.96
C LEU A 97 -0.88 10.23 -2.09
N TYR A 98 0.37 9.81 -2.23
CA TYR A 98 1.18 10.09 -3.41
C TYR A 98 0.99 8.99 -4.45
N ASP A 99 0.86 9.35 -5.73
CA ASP A 99 0.89 8.39 -6.82
C ASP A 99 2.33 7.97 -7.10
N LEU A 100 2.52 6.70 -7.41
CA LEU A 100 3.80 6.10 -7.76
C LEU A 100 3.73 5.52 -9.17
N GLU A 101 4.74 5.81 -9.97
CA GLU A 101 4.93 5.18 -11.28
C GLU A 101 6.29 4.49 -11.33
N TYR A 102 6.29 3.26 -11.82
CA TYR A 102 7.48 2.44 -12.03
C TYR A 102 7.58 2.11 -13.50
N LYS A 103 8.74 2.37 -14.12
CA LYS A 103 9.04 1.94 -15.49
C LYS A 103 10.29 1.08 -15.48
N VAL A 104 10.13 -0.17 -15.88
CA VAL A 104 11.25 -1.08 -16.11
C VAL A 104 11.72 -0.90 -17.54
N ILE A 105 13.00 -0.59 -17.71
CA ILE A 105 13.64 -0.30 -18.99
C ILE A 105 14.71 -1.37 -19.21
N ASP A 106 14.63 -2.09 -20.29
CA ASP A 106 15.61 -3.13 -20.64
C ASP A 106 16.99 -2.53 -20.99
N LYS A 107 17.96 -3.39 -21.21
CA LYS A 107 19.32 -2.99 -21.62
C LYS A 107 19.39 -2.23 -22.96
N ASN A 108 18.36 -2.34 -23.79
CA ASN A 108 18.26 -1.67 -25.08
C ASN A 108 17.55 -0.30 -24.97
N GLY A 109 17.10 0.08 -23.79
CA GLY A 109 16.39 1.34 -23.55
C GLY A 109 14.88 1.27 -23.80
N LYS A 110 14.32 0.07 -24.03
CA LYS A 110 12.88 -0.11 -24.23
C LYS A 110 12.18 -0.28 -22.88
N VAL A 111 11.05 0.43 -22.68
CA VAL A 111 10.17 0.17 -21.54
C VAL A 111 9.47 -1.17 -21.75
N VAL A 112 9.69 -2.11 -20.84
CA VAL A 112 9.17 -3.49 -20.89
C VAL A 112 8.09 -3.73 -19.87
N ASP A 113 7.99 -2.88 -18.83
CA ASP A 113 6.93 -2.94 -17.84
C ASP A 113 6.64 -1.55 -17.27
N GLU A 114 5.36 -1.26 -17.01
CA GLU A 114 4.91 0.00 -16.40
C GLU A 114 3.86 -0.30 -15.36
N VAL A 115 4.16 0.02 -14.10
CA VAL A 115 3.26 -0.24 -12.96
C VAL A 115 2.91 1.07 -12.28
N ARG A 116 1.64 1.22 -11.93
CA ARG A 116 1.13 2.33 -11.11
C ARG A 116 0.75 1.82 -9.73
N SER A 117 1.03 2.63 -8.73
CA SER A 117 0.75 2.34 -7.33
C SER A 117 0.56 3.64 -6.55
N TYR A 118 0.46 3.54 -5.25
CA TYR A 118 0.36 4.71 -4.37
C TYR A 118 1.05 4.46 -3.03
N THR A 119 1.28 5.53 -2.26
CA THR A 119 1.78 5.44 -0.89
C THR A 119 1.31 6.61 -0.03
N GLY A 120 1.03 6.33 1.24
CA GLY A 120 0.84 7.36 2.27
C GLY A 120 2.12 7.50 3.09
N MET A 121 2.67 8.70 3.15
CA MET A 121 3.88 8.98 3.95
C MET A 121 3.51 9.05 5.43
N ARG A 122 3.80 8.00 6.18
CA ARG A 122 3.48 7.91 7.62
C ARG A 122 4.53 7.12 8.37
N LYS A 123 4.63 7.40 9.66
CA LYS A 123 5.45 6.66 10.62
C LYS A 123 4.60 6.28 11.81
N VAL A 124 4.60 5.00 12.15
CA VAL A 124 4.00 4.48 13.38
C VAL A 124 5.12 3.91 14.23
N HIS A 125 5.19 4.30 15.50
CA HIS A 125 6.15 3.74 16.44
C HIS A 125 5.60 3.77 17.87
N ILE A 126 6.28 3.08 18.76
CA ILE A 126 5.97 3.03 20.19
C ILE A 126 7.10 3.73 20.94
N GLU A 127 6.75 4.62 21.84
CA GLU A 127 7.69 5.25 22.75
C GLU A 127 7.12 5.18 24.19
N GLY A 128 7.85 4.49 25.06
CA GLY A 128 7.32 4.11 26.37
C GLY A 128 6.07 3.23 26.26
N ASN A 129 4.95 3.72 26.77
CA ASN A 129 3.64 3.04 26.72
C ASN A 129 2.65 3.72 25.78
N LYS A 130 3.11 4.53 24.84
CA LYS A 130 2.26 5.27 23.90
C LYS A 130 2.57 4.91 22.47
N ILE A 131 1.52 4.90 21.65
CA ILE A 131 1.62 4.81 20.20
C ILE A 131 1.72 6.22 19.62
N TYR A 132 2.57 6.38 18.64
CA TYR A 132 2.79 7.63 17.92
C TYR A 132 2.45 7.45 16.43
N LEU A 133 1.75 8.41 15.88
CA LEU A 133 1.55 8.58 14.45
C LEU A 133 2.22 9.89 14.02
N ASN A 134 3.16 9.80 13.06
CA ASN A 134 3.91 10.96 12.55
C ASN A 134 4.57 11.78 13.66
N ASN A 135 5.21 11.09 14.63
CA ASN A 135 5.90 11.65 15.78
C ASN A 135 4.98 12.39 16.79
N LYS A 136 3.65 12.18 16.71
CA LYS A 136 2.69 12.72 17.68
C LYS A 136 2.01 11.57 18.42
N PRO A 137 1.82 11.67 19.74
CA PRO A 137 1.05 10.67 20.47
C PRO A 137 -0.34 10.51 19.83
N TYR A 138 -0.75 9.27 19.60
CA TYR A 138 -2.02 8.95 18.97
C TYR A 138 -2.77 7.92 19.80
N TYR A 139 -3.88 8.35 20.41
CA TYR A 139 -4.73 7.45 21.19
C TYR A 139 -5.65 6.69 20.24
N GLN A 140 -5.48 5.38 20.18
CA GLN A 140 -6.27 4.50 19.32
C GLN A 140 -7.56 4.10 20.04
N ARG A 141 -8.67 4.30 19.35
CA ARG A 141 -10.00 3.77 19.72
C ARG A 141 -10.36 2.74 18.68
N LEU A 142 -10.12 1.49 19.03
CA LEU A 142 -10.15 0.38 18.08
C LEU A 142 -11.44 -0.43 18.26
N VAL A 143 -11.86 -1.05 17.16
CA VAL A 143 -12.90 -2.07 17.11
C VAL A 143 -12.34 -3.28 16.36
N LEU A 144 -12.75 -4.48 16.76
CA LEU A 144 -12.46 -5.69 16.03
C LEU A 144 -13.60 -5.93 15.04
N ASP A 145 -13.31 -5.80 13.75
CA ASP A 145 -14.18 -6.22 12.66
C ASP A 145 -13.63 -7.49 12.03
N GLN A 146 -14.45 -8.52 11.93
CA GLN A 146 -14.07 -9.82 11.37
C GLN A 146 -14.61 -10.02 9.95
N GLY A 147 -15.31 -9.03 9.38
CA GLY A 147 -15.77 -9.04 8.00
C GLY A 147 -16.76 -10.17 7.68
N PHE A 148 -17.73 -10.42 8.57
CA PHE A 148 -18.74 -11.44 8.38
C PHE A 148 -20.07 -10.82 7.97
N TYR A 149 -20.59 -11.22 6.81
CA TYR A 149 -21.83 -10.70 6.23
C TYR A 149 -22.94 -11.74 6.22
N PRO A 150 -24.22 -11.36 6.42
CA PRO A 150 -25.34 -12.32 6.45
C PRO A 150 -25.48 -13.14 5.16
N ASP A 151 -25.30 -12.51 4.02
CA ASP A 151 -25.50 -13.15 2.70
C ASP A 151 -24.22 -13.69 2.09
N GLY A 152 -23.14 -12.91 2.17
CA GLY A 152 -21.85 -13.21 1.54
C GLY A 152 -20.89 -14.00 2.43
N ILE A 153 -21.20 -14.15 3.71
CA ILE A 153 -20.37 -14.78 4.75
C ILE A 153 -19.01 -14.09 4.88
N TRP A 154 -18.01 -14.49 4.09
CA TRP A 154 -16.68 -13.89 4.06
C TRP A 154 -16.51 -12.85 2.96
N THR A 155 -17.54 -12.63 2.16
CA THR A 155 -17.50 -11.68 1.04
C THR A 155 -18.49 -10.57 1.28
N ALA A 156 -18.03 -9.32 1.26
CA ALA A 156 -18.91 -8.17 1.32
C ALA A 156 -19.83 -8.13 0.09
N PRO A 157 -21.09 -7.70 0.22
CA PRO A 157 -22.01 -7.61 -0.92
C PRO A 157 -21.58 -6.57 -1.95
N SER A 158 -20.89 -5.52 -1.55
CA SER A 158 -20.35 -4.48 -2.44
C SER A 158 -19.23 -3.67 -1.75
N ASP A 159 -18.51 -2.85 -2.53
CA ASP A 159 -17.52 -1.91 -2.01
C ASP A 159 -18.18 -0.83 -1.13
N GLU A 160 -19.43 -0.45 -1.46
CA GLU A 160 -20.22 0.50 -0.66
C GLU A 160 -20.54 -0.06 0.72
N ALA A 161 -20.77 -1.37 0.85
CA ALA A 161 -21.00 -2.01 2.14
C ALA A 161 -19.73 -1.94 3.01
N LEU A 162 -18.56 -2.25 2.46
CA LEU A 162 -17.27 -2.11 3.16
C LEU A 162 -17.04 -0.66 3.62
N LYS A 163 -17.32 0.30 2.76
CA LYS A 163 -17.19 1.73 3.08
C LYS A 163 -18.16 2.13 4.19
N HIS A 164 -19.40 1.64 4.13
CA HIS A 164 -20.43 1.93 5.12
C HIS A 164 -20.05 1.43 6.53
N ASP A 165 -19.46 0.24 6.65
CA ASP A 165 -18.99 -0.30 7.92
C ASP A 165 -17.89 0.58 8.54
N ILE A 166 -16.98 1.11 7.71
CA ILE A 166 -15.97 2.07 8.16
C ILE A 166 -16.62 3.38 8.60
N GLU A 167 -17.59 3.91 7.85
CA GLU A 167 -18.29 5.15 8.17
C GLU A 167 -19.10 5.03 9.48
N LEU A 168 -19.74 3.87 9.71
CA LEU A 168 -20.43 3.58 10.98
C LEU A 168 -19.43 3.53 12.15
N SER A 169 -18.31 2.88 11.97
CA SER A 169 -17.26 2.81 13.00
C SER A 169 -16.72 4.20 13.33
N MET A 170 -16.49 5.04 12.34
CA MET A 170 -16.07 6.44 12.53
C MET A 170 -17.15 7.25 13.26
N ALA A 171 -18.43 7.09 12.89
CA ALA A 171 -19.55 7.78 13.54
C ALA A 171 -19.72 7.35 15.02
N ALA A 172 -19.37 6.10 15.35
CA ALA A 172 -19.31 5.60 16.73
C ALA A 172 -18.08 6.09 17.52
N GLY A 173 -17.15 6.80 16.88
CA GLY A 173 -15.99 7.41 17.50
C GLY A 173 -14.71 6.57 17.47
N PHE A 174 -14.66 5.49 16.70
CA PHE A 174 -13.42 4.76 16.42
C PHE A 174 -12.53 5.52 15.41
N ASN A 175 -11.20 5.26 15.46
CA ASN A 175 -10.23 5.99 14.62
C ASN A 175 -9.11 5.08 14.07
#